data_f7f896be60b1dcd1afab5f4518ff366c
#
_entry.id   f7f896be60b1dcd1afab5f4518ff366c
#
_cell.length_a   1.000
_cell.length_b   1.000
_cell.length_c   1.000
_cell.angle_alpha   90.00
_cell.angle_beta   90.00
_cell.angle_gamma   90.00
#
_symmetry.space_group_name_H-M   'P 1'
#
loop_
_entity.id
_entity.type
_entity.pdbx_description
1 polymer ?
#
loop_
_entity_poly.entity_id
_entity_poly.type
_entity_poly.pdbx_seq_one_letter_code
_entity_poly.pdbx_strand_id
1 'polypeptide(L)'
;NAWVVVQTRSLSDGVSGLPSSIPLLPPALSPDAAFANLPELRTRILALDDFPAWSSLRDTVIAALPNPDFYVREDDEQGFFAAHTEPRGETIGVFSHGVLVAYAMVGFPEPDAADNLGVVTGLQPARHALVTHLSSCMVLSPWRGKGLQRTLLVARLALAHARGRPLCMAMVSLHNHSSRHNLLRQGLHIAWTVMVDGLQRHVAMIDLQHGLHFDMGDEKLLFSDDFPALQQAGAEGYAGIGELRDAAGVRLRYVRHLHHDRAPW
;
A
#
# COMPACT_ATOMS: atom_id res chain seq x y z
N ASN A 1 -3.69 6.77 -22.50
CA ASN A 1 -4.39 7.61 -21.54
C ASN A 1 -5.64 6.92 -20.99
N ALA A 2 -5.55 5.71 -20.47
CA ALA A 2 -6.67 5.05 -19.85
C ALA A 2 -6.22 4.45 -18.53
N TRP A 3 -6.20 5.28 -17.49
CA TRP A 3 -6.14 4.82 -16.13
C TRP A 3 -7.56 4.53 -15.71
N VAL A 4 -7.86 3.28 -15.44
CA VAL A 4 -9.19 2.85 -15.03
C VAL A 4 -9.49 3.44 -13.67
N VAL A 5 -10.25 4.50 -13.68
CA VAL A 5 -11.06 4.94 -12.55
C VAL A 5 -12.04 3.80 -12.28
N VAL A 6 -12.14 3.34 -11.04
CA VAL A 6 -13.26 2.52 -10.62
C VAL A 6 -14.51 3.34 -10.91
N GLN A 7 -15.11 3.16 -12.07
CA GLN A 7 -16.45 3.67 -12.34
C GLN A 7 -17.41 2.81 -11.54
N THR A 8 -17.85 3.34 -10.42
CA THR A 8 -19.09 2.90 -9.79
C THR A 8 -20.20 3.22 -10.77
N ARG A 9 -20.57 2.30 -11.65
CA ARG A 9 -21.87 2.36 -12.30
C ARG A 9 -22.92 2.11 -11.23
N SER A 10 -23.72 3.12 -10.96
CA SER A 10 -25.02 2.95 -10.32
C SER A 10 -25.83 2.02 -11.23
N LEU A 11 -26.01 0.79 -10.83
CA LEU A 11 -26.97 -0.11 -11.44
C LEU A 11 -28.27 0.03 -10.65
N SER A 12 -29.09 1.02 -11.04
CA SER A 12 -30.53 0.90 -10.92
C SER A 12 -30.96 0.08 -12.14
N ASP A 13 -31.08 -1.23 -12.01
CA ASP A 13 -32.05 -2.09 -12.67
C ASP A 13 -31.66 -3.56 -12.45
N GLY A 14 -32.59 -4.31 -11.90
CA GLY A 14 -32.47 -5.66 -11.40
C GLY A 14 -31.87 -6.66 -12.37
N VAL A 15 -30.62 -7.04 -12.12
CA VAL A 15 -30.07 -8.35 -12.53
C VAL A 15 -29.19 -8.83 -11.36
N SER A 16 -29.50 -10.04 -10.90
CA SER A 16 -28.80 -10.78 -9.84
C SER A 16 -27.29 -10.67 -9.95
N GLY A 17 -26.65 -10.21 -8.85
CA GLY A 17 -25.27 -9.78 -8.72
C GLY A 17 -24.22 -10.70 -9.30
N LEU A 18 -23.57 -10.25 -10.35
CA LEU A 18 -22.22 -10.70 -10.68
C LEU A 18 -21.23 -9.91 -9.81
N PRO A 19 -20.25 -10.57 -9.19
CA PRO A 19 -19.23 -9.92 -8.39
C PRO A 19 -18.43 -8.92 -9.25
N SER A 20 -18.30 -7.68 -8.75
CA SER A 20 -17.43 -6.69 -9.39
C SER A 20 -15.98 -7.07 -9.14
N SER A 21 -15.24 -7.46 -10.18
CA SER A 21 -13.79 -7.65 -10.09
C SER A 21 -13.07 -6.31 -10.17
N ILE A 22 -12.07 -6.09 -9.34
CA ILE A 22 -11.13 -4.99 -9.52
C ILE A 22 -10.18 -5.41 -10.65
N PRO A 23 -10.05 -4.63 -11.74
CA PRO A 23 -9.16 -4.99 -12.83
C PRO A 23 -7.72 -5.04 -12.32
N LEU A 24 -7.02 -6.10 -12.69
CA LEU A 24 -5.59 -6.24 -12.45
C LEU A 24 -4.84 -5.10 -13.16
N LEU A 25 -3.76 -4.63 -12.55
CA LEU A 25 -2.83 -3.74 -13.23
C LEU A 25 -2.33 -4.43 -14.50
N PRO A 26 -2.17 -3.70 -15.60
CA PRO A 26 -1.62 -4.28 -16.81
C PRO A 26 -0.24 -4.88 -16.50
N PRO A 27 0.05 -6.10 -16.97
CA PRO A 27 1.37 -6.69 -16.81
C PRO A 27 2.41 -5.81 -17.48
N ALA A 28 3.56 -5.61 -16.83
CA ALA A 28 4.76 -4.98 -17.35
C ALA A 28 4.77 -3.44 -17.46
N LEU A 29 4.64 -2.75 -16.32
CA LEU A 29 5.25 -1.43 -16.21
C LEU A 29 6.61 -1.61 -15.53
N SER A 30 7.72 -1.42 -16.27
CA SER A 30 9.01 -1.23 -15.63
C SER A 30 8.99 0.06 -14.79
N PRO A 31 9.80 0.21 -13.74
CA PRO A 31 9.91 1.47 -13.00
C PRO A 31 10.13 2.67 -13.94
N ASP A 32 10.96 2.54 -14.96
CA ASP A 32 11.23 3.59 -15.93
C ASP A 32 9.99 4.01 -16.74
N ALA A 33 9.15 3.05 -17.14
CA ALA A 33 7.91 3.36 -17.84
C ALA A 33 6.93 4.16 -16.97
N ALA A 34 6.93 3.93 -15.66
CA ALA A 34 6.08 4.68 -14.73
C ALA A 34 6.48 6.17 -14.64
N PHE A 35 7.75 6.52 -14.92
CA PHE A 35 8.28 7.88 -14.86
C PHE A 35 8.43 8.57 -16.21
N ALA A 36 8.00 7.95 -17.30
CA ALA A 36 8.15 8.49 -18.65
C ALA A 36 7.58 9.90 -18.86
N ASN A 37 6.60 10.30 -18.06
CA ASN A 37 5.98 11.63 -18.14
C ASN A 37 6.67 12.70 -17.25
N LEU A 38 7.80 12.38 -16.63
CA LEU A 38 8.56 13.26 -15.74
C LEU A 38 10.02 13.31 -16.20
N PRO A 39 10.30 13.93 -17.36
CA PRO A 39 11.61 13.84 -18.03
C PRO A 39 12.76 14.50 -17.25
N GLU A 40 12.46 15.38 -16.31
CA GLU A 40 13.43 15.99 -15.40
C GLU A 40 13.92 15.06 -14.30
N LEU A 41 13.23 13.92 -14.11
CA LEU A 41 13.58 12.94 -13.10
C LEU A 41 14.34 11.76 -13.70
N ARG A 42 15.20 11.18 -12.89
CA ARG A 42 15.88 9.91 -13.17
C ARG A 42 15.60 8.94 -12.06
N THR A 43 15.45 7.68 -12.40
CA THR A 43 15.21 6.62 -11.43
C THR A 43 16.32 5.58 -11.48
N ARG A 44 16.64 5.02 -10.35
CA ARG A 44 17.46 3.80 -10.25
C ARG A 44 17.18 3.08 -8.93
N ILE A 45 17.56 1.84 -8.87
CA ILE A 45 17.61 1.08 -7.61
C ILE A 45 18.78 1.63 -6.79
N LEU A 46 18.54 1.86 -5.50
CA LEU A 46 19.58 2.27 -4.56
C LEU A 46 20.43 1.05 -4.14
N ALA A 47 21.71 1.30 -3.97
CA ALA A 47 22.70 0.35 -3.42
C ALA A 47 23.01 0.70 -1.95
N LEU A 48 23.75 -0.14 -1.26
CA LEU A 48 24.13 0.09 0.15
C LEU A 48 24.87 1.42 0.36
N ASP A 49 25.68 1.84 -0.61
CA ASP A 49 26.41 3.11 -0.57
C ASP A 49 25.49 4.35 -0.61
N ASP A 50 24.23 4.18 -0.99
CA ASP A 50 23.23 5.26 -0.97
C ASP A 50 22.61 5.50 0.41
N PHE A 51 22.97 4.71 1.43
CA PHE A 51 22.43 4.86 2.78
C PHE A 51 22.47 6.30 3.31
N PRO A 52 23.57 7.08 3.18
CA PRO A 52 23.61 8.45 3.66
C PRO A 52 22.58 9.35 2.96
N ALA A 53 22.41 9.23 1.65
CA ALA A 53 21.43 10.03 0.90
C ALA A 53 20.00 9.65 1.27
N TRP A 54 19.70 8.35 1.39
CA TRP A 54 18.42 7.82 1.83
C TRP A 54 18.08 8.29 3.25
N SER A 55 19.01 8.14 4.20
CA SER A 55 18.81 8.54 5.60
C SER A 55 18.54 10.05 5.72
N SER A 56 19.32 10.88 5.02
CA SER A 56 19.15 12.33 5.01
C SER A 56 17.77 12.76 4.47
N LEU A 57 17.32 12.16 3.37
CA LEU A 57 15.97 12.43 2.83
C LEU A 57 14.89 11.99 3.83
N ARG A 58 15.00 10.80 4.37
CA ARG A 58 14.06 10.28 5.36
C ARG A 58 13.96 11.19 6.57
N ASP A 59 15.09 11.60 7.14
CA ASP A 59 15.14 12.47 8.31
C ASP A 59 14.49 13.83 8.04
N THR A 60 14.74 14.40 6.86
CA THR A 60 14.09 15.64 6.41
C THR A 60 12.56 15.49 6.35
N VAL A 61 12.08 14.38 5.83
CA VAL A 61 10.63 14.12 5.72
C VAL A 61 10.01 13.87 7.09
N ILE A 62 10.65 13.06 7.95
CA ILE A 62 10.16 12.74 9.29
C ILE A 62 10.07 14.00 10.14
N ALA A 63 11.09 14.87 10.12
CA ALA A 63 11.09 16.13 10.87
C ALA A 63 9.94 17.07 10.51
N ALA A 64 9.38 16.92 9.31
CA ALA A 64 8.25 17.71 8.81
C ALA A 64 6.88 16.97 8.93
N LEU A 65 6.80 15.81 9.57
CA LEU A 65 5.54 15.12 9.77
C LEU A 65 4.68 15.82 10.81
N PRO A 66 3.38 16.01 10.54
CA PRO A 66 2.46 16.64 11.49
C PRO A 66 2.13 15.76 12.68
N ASN A 67 2.34 14.46 12.56
CA ASN A 67 2.07 13.45 13.59
C ASN A 67 3.22 12.42 13.57
N PRO A 68 3.92 12.20 14.70
CA PRO A 68 5.00 11.22 14.80
C PRO A 68 4.54 9.78 14.53
N ASP A 69 3.26 9.45 14.77
CA ASP A 69 2.71 8.12 14.52
C ASP A 69 2.65 7.73 13.03
N PHE A 70 2.88 8.69 12.13
CA PHE A 70 2.87 8.39 10.69
C PHE A 70 4.05 7.54 10.27
N TYR A 71 5.15 7.59 11.01
CA TYR A 71 6.33 6.79 10.74
C TYR A 71 7.04 6.43 12.05
N VAL A 72 7.28 5.14 12.24
CA VAL A 72 8.10 4.62 13.35
C VAL A 72 9.50 4.37 12.81
N ARG A 73 10.50 4.91 13.49
CA ARG A 73 11.90 4.64 13.17
C ARG A 73 12.27 3.23 13.58
N GLU A 74 13.02 2.58 12.74
CA GLU A 74 13.67 1.32 13.07
C GLU A 74 14.86 1.57 14.00
N ASP A 75 15.06 0.70 14.98
CA ASP A 75 16.22 0.77 15.89
C ASP A 75 17.55 0.55 15.14
N ASP A 76 17.56 -0.37 14.17
CA ASP A 76 18.66 -0.60 13.25
C ASP A 76 18.30 -0.08 11.85
N GLU A 77 18.49 1.19 11.62
CA GLU A 77 18.16 1.87 10.36
C GLU A 77 19.03 1.36 9.19
N GLN A 78 20.27 1.01 9.47
CA GLN A 78 21.20 0.50 8.44
C GLN A 78 20.81 -0.93 8.03
N GLY A 79 20.47 -1.77 8.99
CA GLY A 79 19.94 -3.10 8.75
C GLY A 79 18.59 -3.07 8.02
N PHE A 80 17.71 -2.12 8.38
CA PHE A 80 16.46 -1.91 7.67
C PHE A 80 16.68 -1.53 6.20
N PHE A 81 17.60 -0.58 5.92
CA PHE A 81 17.93 -0.20 4.56
C PHE A 81 18.54 -1.37 3.79
N ALA A 82 19.45 -2.11 4.41
CA ALA A 82 20.09 -3.28 3.81
C ALA A 82 19.09 -4.40 3.49
N ALA A 83 18.07 -4.59 4.33
CA ALA A 83 17.00 -5.55 4.08
C ALA A 83 16.10 -5.18 2.90
N HIS A 84 16.15 -3.92 2.46
CA HIS A 84 15.45 -3.41 1.28
C HIS A 84 16.41 -3.21 0.08
N THR A 85 17.44 -4.04 0.00
CA THR A 85 18.33 -4.17 -1.17
C THR A 85 18.33 -5.63 -1.64
N GLU A 86 18.81 -5.88 -2.86
CA GLU A 86 18.88 -7.23 -3.41
C GLU A 86 19.65 -8.20 -2.48
N PRO A 87 19.18 -9.44 -2.31
CA PRO A 87 18.00 -10.09 -2.92
C PRO A 87 16.72 -9.94 -2.08
N ARG A 88 16.79 -9.35 -0.89
CA ARG A 88 15.70 -9.33 0.12
C ARG A 88 14.69 -8.21 -0.11
N GLY A 89 15.02 -7.26 -0.95
CA GLY A 89 14.15 -6.14 -1.29
C GLY A 89 14.79 -5.24 -2.32
N GLU A 90 14.09 -4.18 -2.68
CA GLU A 90 14.58 -3.15 -3.60
C GLU A 90 14.12 -1.78 -3.13
N THR A 91 14.98 -0.78 -3.26
CA THR A 91 14.65 0.62 -3.00
C THR A 91 14.79 1.43 -4.28
N ILE A 92 13.66 1.92 -4.80
CA ILE A 92 13.63 2.81 -5.96
C ILE A 92 13.97 4.21 -5.49
N GLY A 93 15.05 4.80 -5.99
CA GLY A 93 15.40 6.20 -5.81
C GLY A 93 14.96 7.05 -6.99
N VAL A 94 14.44 8.24 -6.72
CA VAL A 94 14.10 9.26 -7.72
C VAL A 94 15.01 10.47 -7.53
N PHE A 95 15.69 10.84 -8.59
CA PHE A 95 16.70 11.89 -8.58
C PHE A 95 16.31 13.05 -9.48
N SER A 96 16.56 14.26 -8.99
CA SER A 96 16.54 15.49 -9.78
C SER A 96 17.91 16.15 -9.71
N HIS A 97 18.54 16.38 -10.87
CA HIS A 97 19.88 16.96 -10.95
C HIS A 97 20.92 16.27 -10.03
N GLY A 98 20.83 14.95 -9.93
CA GLY A 98 21.73 14.14 -9.09
C GLY A 98 21.39 14.10 -7.60
N VAL A 99 20.38 14.82 -7.14
CA VAL A 99 19.92 14.82 -5.76
C VAL A 99 18.74 13.87 -5.59
N LEU A 100 18.76 12.99 -4.58
CA LEU A 100 17.66 12.11 -4.23
C LEU A 100 16.49 12.96 -3.69
N VAL A 101 15.34 12.91 -4.37
CA VAL A 101 14.14 13.72 -4.04
C VAL A 101 12.96 12.91 -3.56
N ALA A 102 12.96 11.62 -3.88
CA ALA A 102 11.98 10.67 -3.38
C ALA A 102 12.55 9.24 -3.40
N TYR A 103 11.99 8.37 -2.59
CA TYR A 103 12.25 6.94 -2.66
C TYR A 103 11.02 6.12 -2.29
N ALA A 104 11.03 4.85 -2.68
CA ALA A 104 10.07 3.87 -2.22
C ALA A 104 10.70 2.48 -2.14
N MET A 105 10.38 1.76 -1.08
CA MET A 105 10.95 0.46 -0.75
C MET A 105 9.95 -0.66 -0.97
N VAL A 106 10.42 -1.79 -1.46
CA VAL A 106 9.75 -3.08 -1.40
C VAL A 106 10.60 -4.06 -0.61
N GLY A 107 9.97 -4.86 0.22
CA GLY A 107 10.59 -5.95 0.96
C GLY A 107 10.01 -7.29 0.52
N PHE A 108 10.85 -8.32 0.50
CA PHE A 108 10.49 -9.70 0.19
C PHE A 108 10.76 -10.55 1.44
N PRO A 109 9.84 -10.55 2.42
CA PRO A 109 10.06 -11.24 3.69
C PRO A 109 10.15 -12.74 3.49
N GLU A 110 10.89 -13.41 4.38
CA GLU A 110 10.84 -14.86 4.46
C GLU A 110 9.44 -15.31 4.90
N PRO A 111 8.99 -16.49 4.44
CA PRO A 111 7.61 -16.94 4.68
C PRO A 111 7.22 -17.03 6.16
N ASP A 112 8.17 -17.40 7.01
CA ASP A 112 8.02 -17.62 8.46
C ASP A 112 8.56 -16.46 9.31
N ALA A 113 9.03 -15.38 8.70
CA ALA A 113 9.52 -14.23 9.42
C ALA A 113 8.40 -13.58 10.25
N ALA A 114 8.72 -13.25 11.50
CA ALA A 114 7.74 -12.67 12.44
C ALA A 114 7.19 -11.32 11.98
N ASP A 115 7.94 -10.58 11.19
CA ASP A 115 7.57 -9.30 10.58
C ASP A 115 6.86 -9.45 9.24
N ASN A 116 6.72 -10.68 8.70
CA ASN A 116 5.94 -10.90 7.49
C ASN A 116 4.47 -10.53 7.73
N LEU A 117 3.98 -9.54 7.01
CA LEU A 117 2.59 -9.07 7.18
C LEU A 117 1.55 -10.16 6.95
N GLY A 118 1.86 -11.17 6.16
CA GLY A 118 1.04 -12.37 6.01
C GLY A 118 0.93 -13.16 7.32
N VAL A 119 2.02 -13.29 8.08
CA VAL A 119 2.01 -13.93 9.42
C VAL A 119 1.25 -13.04 10.41
N VAL A 120 1.59 -11.74 10.46
CA VAL A 120 0.96 -10.76 11.36
C VAL A 120 -0.56 -10.71 11.20
N THR A 121 -1.05 -10.86 9.98
CA THR A 121 -2.49 -10.77 9.67
C THR A 121 -3.20 -12.13 9.61
N GLY A 122 -2.50 -13.23 9.91
CA GLY A 122 -3.08 -14.56 9.91
C GLY A 122 -3.42 -15.10 8.51
N LEU A 123 -2.73 -14.63 7.47
CA LEU A 123 -2.83 -15.19 6.13
C LEU A 123 -2.44 -16.67 6.16
N GLN A 124 -3.05 -17.49 5.32
CA GLN A 124 -2.70 -18.93 5.25
C GLN A 124 -1.19 -19.13 4.98
N PRO A 125 -0.50 -20.03 5.71
CA PRO A 125 0.94 -20.22 5.58
C PRO A 125 1.43 -20.46 4.15
N ALA A 126 0.67 -21.16 3.33
CA ALA A 126 0.98 -21.42 1.92
C ALA A 126 1.08 -20.11 1.07
N ARG A 127 0.52 -19.01 1.56
CA ARG A 127 0.53 -17.71 0.87
C ARG A 127 1.63 -16.77 1.38
N HIS A 128 2.31 -17.07 2.48
CA HIS A 128 3.32 -16.18 3.07
C HIS A 128 4.49 -15.90 2.12
N ALA A 129 4.91 -16.90 1.33
CA ALA A 129 5.96 -16.73 0.32
C ALA A 129 5.58 -15.80 -0.85
N LEU A 130 4.29 -15.49 -1.00
CA LEU A 130 3.77 -14.61 -2.06
C LEU A 130 3.69 -13.14 -1.62
N VAL A 131 4.00 -12.85 -0.35
CA VAL A 131 3.87 -11.51 0.24
C VAL A 131 5.02 -10.61 -0.21
N THR A 132 4.66 -9.40 -0.64
CA THR A 132 5.56 -8.27 -0.83
C THR A 132 5.17 -7.16 0.14
N HIS A 133 6.13 -6.65 0.89
CA HIS A 133 5.94 -5.45 1.71
C HIS A 133 6.09 -4.19 0.84
N LEU A 134 5.07 -3.37 0.80
CA LEU A 134 5.17 -1.99 0.31
C LEU A 134 5.61 -1.11 1.48
N SER A 135 6.90 -1.11 1.75
CA SER A 135 7.50 -0.47 2.92
C SER A 135 7.54 1.06 2.79
N SER A 136 8.52 1.71 3.38
CA SER A 136 8.66 3.16 3.38
C SER A 136 8.59 3.78 1.98
N CYS A 137 7.85 4.89 1.86
CA CYS A 137 7.81 5.71 0.65
C CYS A 137 7.78 7.18 1.05
N MET A 138 8.81 7.92 0.68
CA MET A 138 8.94 9.33 1.07
C MET A 138 9.23 10.22 -0.13
N VAL A 139 8.66 11.42 -0.07
CA VAL A 139 8.82 12.45 -1.10
C VAL A 139 9.12 13.77 -0.39
N LEU A 140 10.22 14.45 -0.77
CA LEU A 140 10.56 15.78 -0.27
C LEU A 140 9.44 16.77 -0.56
N SER A 141 9.21 17.71 0.35
CA SER A 141 8.11 18.68 0.29
C SER A 141 7.98 19.41 -1.05
N PRO A 142 9.08 19.93 -1.68
CA PRO A 142 8.99 20.61 -2.97
C PRO A 142 8.53 19.71 -4.14
N TRP A 143 8.57 18.41 -3.95
CA TRP A 143 8.21 17.40 -4.95
C TRP A 143 6.85 16.75 -4.71
N ARG A 144 6.18 17.12 -3.62
CA ARG A 144 4.81 16.65 -3.34
C ARG A 144 3.79 17.29 -4.30
N GLY A 145 2.62 16.67 -4.41
CA GLY A 145 1.56 17.15 -5.32
C GLY A 145 1.78 16.81 -6.81
N LYS A 146 2.97 16.32 -7.19
CA LYS A 146 3.31 15.94 -8.58
C LYS A 146 3.00 14.47 -8.93
N GLY A 147 2.30 13.75 -8.06
CA GLY A 147 1.92 12.35 -8.29
C GLY A 147 3.02 11.32 -8.01
N LEU A 148 4.22 11.73 -7.54
CA LEU A 148 5.36 10.81 -7.34
C LEU A 148 5.04 9.61 -6.45
N GLN A 149 4.31 9.80 -5.35
CA GLN A 149 3.95 8.70 -4.47
C GLN A 149 3.12 7.64 -5.20
N ARG A 150 2.19 8.07 -6.04
CA ARG A 150 1.38 7.17 -6.87
C ARG A 150 2.21 6.46 -7.92
N THR A 151 3.09 7.18 -8.61
CA THR A 151 4.01 6.60 -9.62
C THR A 151 4.94 5.57 -8.98
N LEU A 152 5.50 5.88 -7.81
CA LEU A 152 6.32 4.97 -7.04
C LEU A 152 5.54 3.73 -6.55
N LEU A 153 4.26 3.88 -6.21
CA LEU A 153 3.44 2.73 -5.86
C LEU A 153 3.25 1.80 -7.06
N VAL A 154 2.93 2.33 -8.24
CA VAL A 154 2.81 1.55 -9.49
C VAL A 154 4.12 0.82 -9.79
N ALA A 155 5.27 1.49 -9.67
CA ALA A 155 6.58 0.88 -9.89
C ALA A 155 6.85 -0.27 -8.92
N ARG A 156 6.51 -0.12 -7.63
CA ARG A 156 6.64 -1.18 -6.62
C ARG A 156 5.75 -2.39 -6.91
N LEU A 157 4.50 -2.16 -7.34
CA LEU A 157 3.59 -3.24 -7.72
C LEU A 157 4.13 -4.01 -8.94
N ALA A 158 4.73 -3.30 -9.92
CA ALA A 158 5.37 -3.93 -11.05
C ALA A 158 6.57 -4.80 -10.64
N LEU A 159 7.41 -4.33 -9.73
CA LEU A 159 8.52 -5.11 -9.16
C LEU A 159 8.00 -6.37 -8.43
N ALA A 160 6.99 -6.24 -7.60
CA ALA A 160 6.39 -7.35 -6.88
C ALA A 160 5.87 -8.44 -7.84
N HIS A 161 5.17 -8.01 -8.90
CA HIS A 161 4.68 -8.92 -9.94
C HIS A 161 5.84 -9.62 -10.66
N ALA A 162 6.88 -8.89 -11.05
CA ALA A 162 8.06 -9.45 -11.72
C ALA A 162 8.83 -10.46 -10.84
N ARG A 163 8.76 -10.30 -9.51
CA ARG A 163 9.35 -11.23 -8.53
C ARG A 163 8.46 -12.44 -8.22
N GLY A 164 7.28 -12.56 -8.83
CA GLY A 164 6.31 -13.62 -8.54
C GLY A 164 5.70 -13.54 -7.14
N ARG A 165 5.69 -12.35 -6.52
CA ARG A 165 5.14 -12.09 -5.19
C ARG A 165 3.94 -11.14 -5.27
N PRO A 166 2.78 -11.61 -5.75
CA PRO A 166 1.65 -10.78 -6.12
C PRO A 166 0.85 -10.21 -4.94
N LEU A 167 1.05 -10.70 -3.71
CA LEU A 167 0.33 -10.22 -2.53
C LEU A 167 1.06 -9.00 -1.95
N CYS A 168 0.74 -7.81 -2.46
CA CYS A 168 1.36 -6.59 -1.98
C CYS A 168 0.61 -6.05 -0.77
N MET A 169 1.32 -5.88 0.35
CA MET A 169 0.78 -5.44 1.62
C MET A 169 1.52 -4.21 2.13
N ALA A 170 0.77 -3.25 2.67
CA ALA A 170 1.30 -2.03 3.26
C ALA A 170 0.66 -1.78 4.61
N MET A 171 1.48 -1.46 5.62
CA MET A 171 1.00 -0.98 6.91
C MET A 171 0.92 0.55 6.90
N VAL A 172 -0.20 1.10 7.35
CA VAL A 172 -0.40 2.56 7.41
C VAL A 172 -1.08 2.96 8.72
N SER A 173 -0.60 4.06 9.31
CA SER A 173 -1.24 4.64 10.51
C SER A 173 -2.70 4.97 10.24
N LEU A 174 -3.57 4.69 11.22
CA LEU A 174 -4.99 5.03 11.16
C LEU A 174 -5.21 6.52 10.86
N HIS A 175 -4.33 7.37 11.37
CA HIS A 175 -4.38 8.83 11.24
C HIS A 175 -3.69 9.37 9.97
N ASN A 176 -2.96 8.53 9.22
CA ASN A 176 -2.32 8.96 7.97
C ASN A 176 -3.30 8.89 6.79
N HIS A 177 -4.26 9.81 6.79
CA HIS A 177 -5.30 9.88 5.77
C HIS A 177 -4.75 10.01 4.35
N SER A 178 -3.66 10.76 4.17
CA SER A 178 -3.06 10.96 2.84
C SER A 178 -2.50 9.66 2.26
N SER A 179 -1.75 8.90 3.07
CA SER A 179 -1.20 7.62 2.65
C SER A 179 -2.30 6.60 2.37
N ARG A 180 -3.28 6.46 3.29
CA ARG A 180 -4.42 5.58 3.12
C ARG A 180 -5.20 5.89 1.83
N HIS A 181 -5.50 7.18 1.61
CA HIS A 181 -6.20 7.62 0.40
C HIS A 181 -5.46 7.23 -0.88
N ASN A 182 -4.14 7.43 -0.91
CA ASN A 182 -3.33 7.04 -2.07
C ASN A 182 -3.33 5.53 -2.33
N LEU A 183 -3.27 4.71 -1.28
CA LEU A 183 -3.34 3.25 -1.39
C LEU A 183 -4.70 2.81 -1.95
N LEU A 184 -5.81 3.29 -1.37
CA LEU A 184 -7.17 2.96 -1.80
C LEU A 184 -7.42 3.38 -3.27
N ARG A 185 -6.95 4.54 -3.67
CA ARG A 185 -7.09 5.02 -5.05
C ARG A 185 -6.29 4.22 -6.09
N GLN A 186 -5.32 3.44 -5.65
CA GLN A 186 -4.55 2.53 -6.52
C GLN A 186 -5.10 1.10 -6.50
N GLY A 187 -6.25 0.89 -5.87
CA GLY A 187 -6.92 -0.41 -5.85
C GLY A 187 -6.52 -1.32 -4.69
N LEU A 188 -5.64 -0.87 -3.78
CA LEU A 188 -5.48 -1.58 -2.52
C LEU A 188 -6.77 -1.42 -1.69
N HIS A 189 -7.05 -2.39 -0.85
CA HIS A 189 -8.15 -2.33 0.11
C HIS A 189 -7.61 -2.52 1.53
N ILE A 190 -8.28 -1.96 2.52
CA ILE A 190 -7.99 -2.22 3.93
C ILE A 190 -8.49 -3.62 4.24
N ALA A 191 -7.57 -4.55 4.39
CA ALA A 191 -7.89 -5.94 4.71
C ALA A 191 -8.03 -6.16 6.22
N TRP A 192 -7.20 -5.47 7.01
CA TRP A 192 -7.18 -5.58 8.48
C TRP A 192 -6.98 -4.22 9.13
N THR A 193 -7.51 -4.11 10.33
CA THR A 193 -7.21 -3.02 11.27
C THR A 193 -6.72 -3.66 12.55
N VAL A 194 -5.48 -3.37 12.92
CA VAL A 194 -4.76 -4.08 13.99
C VAL A 194 -4.03 -3.12 14.91
N MET A 195 -3.72 -3.58 16.12
CA MET A 195 -2.80 -2.93 17.05
C MET A 195 -1.42 -3.56 16.86
N VAL A 196 -0.40 -2.76 16.57
CA VAL A 196 0.99 -3.19 16.45
C VAL A 196 1.84 -2.25 17.31
N ASP A 197 2.57 -2.79 18.27
CA ASP A 197 3.44 -2.04 19.18
C ASP A 197 2.74 -0.82 19.84
N GLY A 198 1.48 -1.02 20.24
CA GLY A 198 0.65 0.04 20.84
C GLY A 198 0.10 1.08 19.87
N LEU A 199 0.31 0.92 18.57
CA LEU A 199 -0.12 1.84 17.54
C LEU A 199 -1.23 1.23 16.67
N GLN A 200 -2.25 2.03 16.39
CA GLN A 200 -3.36 1.63 15.52
C GLN A 200 -2.96 1.69 14.06
N ARG A 201 -3.10 0.58 13.36
CA ARG A 201 -2.66 0.41 11.97
C ARG A 201 -3.75 -0.21 11.09
N HIS A 202 -3.82 0.25 9.86
CA HIS A 202 -4.44 -0.51 8.77
C HIS A 202 -3.38 -1.33 8.06
N VAL A 203 -3.72 -2.55 7.66
CA VAL A 203 -2.98 -3.30 6.65
C VAL A 203 -3.80 -3.23 5.36
N ALA A 204 -3.27 -2.51 4.39
CA ALA A 204 -3.82 -2.45 3.04
C ALA A 204 -3.19 -3.54 2.18
N MET A 205 -3.98 -4.17 1.30
CA MET A 205 -3.54 -5.27 0.46
C MET A 205 -4.09 -5.16 -0.96
N ILE A 206 -3.35 -5.71 -1.92
CA ILE A 206 -3.83 -6.02 -3.26
C ILE A 206 -3.26 -7.39 -3.68
N ASP A 207 -4.08 -8.22 -4.33
CA ASP A 207 -3.65 -9.44 -4.98
C ASP A 207 -3.55 -9.17 -6.49
N LEU A 208 -2.33 -9.10 -7.00
CA LEU A 208 -2.05 -8.78 -8.40
C LEU A 208 -2.33 -9.96 -9.35
N GLN A 209 -2.51 -11.15 -8.82
CA GLN A 209 -2.74 -12.37 -9.61
C GLN A 209 -4.21 -12.70 -9.77
N HIS A 210 -4.96 -12.67 -8.68
CA HIS A 210 -6.34 -13.15 -8.68
C HIS A 210 -7.37 -12.01 -8.60
N GLY A 211 -6.93 -10.80 -8.21
CA GLY A 211 -7.84 -9.71 -7.90
C GLY A 211 -8.66 -9.99 -6.65
N LEU A 212 -9.68 -9.17 -6.45
CA LEU A 212 -10.56 -9.25 -5.29
C LEU A 212 -12.00 -9.07 -5.73
N HIS A 213 -12.88 -9.84 -5.12
CA HIS A 213 -14.30 -9.83 -5.43
C HIS A 213 -15.08 -9.37 -4.20
N PHE A 214 -15.96 -8.40 -4.39
CA PHE A 214 -16.76 -7.80 -3.31
C PHE A 214 -18.25 -7.85 -3.63
N ASP A 215 -19.06 -8.06 -2.60
CA ASP A 215 -20.48 -7.79 -2.65
C ASP A 215 -20.71 -6.29 -2.38
N MET A 216 -20.94 -5.54 -3.44
CA MET A 216 -21.17 -4.10 -3.36
C MET A 216 -22.55 -3.75 -2.78
N GLY A 217 -23.45 -4.72 -2.62
CA GLY A 217 -24.76 -4.56 -2.00
C GLY A 217 -24.74 -4.71 -0.47
N ASP A 218 -23.68 -5.32 0.09
CA ASP A 218 -23.48 -5.48 1.54
C ASP A 218 -22.37 -4.55 2.01
N GLU A 219 -22.72 -3.32 2.37
CA GLU A 219 -21.76 -2.28 2.75
C GLU A 219 -22.01 -1.70 4.14
N LYS A 220 -20.92 -1.20 4.73
CA LYS A 220 -20.90 -0.41 5.97
C LYS A 220 -20.13 0.89 5.76
N LEU A 221 -20.62 1.98 6.33
CA LEU A 221 -19.92 3.26 6.40
C LEU A 221 -19.44 3.48 7.84
N LEU A 222 -18.14 3.42 8.06
CA LEU A 222 -17.53 3.52 9.38
C LEU A 222 -16.67 4.78 9.48
N PHE A 223 -16.66 5.45 10.63
CA PHE A 223 -15.73 6.56 10.85
C PHE A 223 -14.29 6.07 10.79
N SER A 224 -13.42 6.86 10.16
CA SER A 224 -12.03 6.46 9.90
C SER A 224 -11.14 6.40 11.14
N ASP A 225 -11.60 6.90 12.26
CA ASP A 225 -10.97 6.91 13.58
C ASP A 225 -11.63 5.96 14.60
N ASP A 226 -12.73 5.29 14.22
CA ASP A 226 -13.39 4.30 15.06
C ASP A 226 -12.67 2.94 14.97
N PHE A 227 -11.52 2.84 15.65
CA PHE A 227 -10.69 1.62 15.62
C PHE A 227 -11.47 0.34 15.96
N PRO A 228 -12.31 0.27 17.03
CA PRO A 228 -13.06 -0.93 17.35
C PRO A 228 -14.01 -1.37 16.23
N ALA A 229 -14.77 -0.42 15.64
CA ALA A 229 -15.70 -0.73 14.57
C ALA A 229 -15.00 -1.21 13.29
N LEU A 230 -13.85 -0.60 12.96
CA LEU A 230 -13.02 -0.98 11.82
C LEU A 230 -12.42 -2.38 11.98
N GLN A 231 -11.94 -2.70 13.19
CA GLN A 231 -11.40 -4.01 13.52
C GLN A 231 -12.50 -5.09 13.45
N GLN A 232 -13.67 -4.81 14.02
CA GLN A 232 -14.80 -5.72 13.99
C GLN A 232 -15.28 -5.98 12.55
N ALA A 233 -15.39 -4.94 11.72
CA ALA A 233 -15.77 -5.10 10.32
C ALA A 233 -14.81 -6.04 9.56
N GLY A 234 -13.49 -5.89 9.78
CA GLY A 234 -12.49 -6.82 9.24
C GLY A 234 -12.74 -8.26 9.71
N ALA A 235 -12.96 -8.49 11.02
CA ALA A 235 -13.24 -9.80 11.58
C ALA A 235 -14.54 -10.42 11.01
N GLU A 236 -15.53 -9.60 10.68
CA GLU A 236 -16.78 -10.03 10.05
C GLU A 236 -16.67 -10.27 8.54
N GLY A 237 -15.49 -10.05 7.97
CA GLY A 237 -15.26 -10.32 6.55
C GLY A 237 -15.51 -9.14 5.62
N TYR A 238 -15.50 -7.92 6.11
CA TYR A 238 -15.54 -6.73 5.27
C TYR A 238 -14.13 -6.19 5.00
N ALA A 239 -13.98 -5.51 3.88
CA ALA A 239 -12.75 -4.83 3.49
C ALA A 239 -13.04 -3.37 3.14
N GLY A 240 -12.17 -2.46 3.57
CA GLY A 240 -12.29 -1.03 3.28
C GLY A 240 -11.81 -0.72 1.86
N ILE A 241 -12.69 -0.25 0.99
CA ILE A 241 -12.38 -0.02 -0.43
C ILE A 241 -12.37 1.44 -0.86
N GLY A 242 -12.76 2.35 0.01
CA GLY A 242 -12.85 3.77 -0.36
C GLY A 242 -13.09 4.68 0.82
N GLU A 243 -13.04 5.97 0.56
CA GLU A 243 -13.28 7.04 1.54
C GLU A 243 -14.39 7.97 1.06
N LEU A 244 -15.22 8.39 1.99
CA LEU A 244 -16.18 9.47 1.85
C LEU A 244 -15.80 10.58 2.82
N ARG A 245 -15.84 11.82 2.36
CA ARG A 245 -15.54 13.01 3.17
C ARG A 245 -16.72 13.96 3.10
N ASP A 246 -17.26 14.30 4.24
CA ASP A 246 -18.36 15.25 4.39
C ASP A 246 -18.18 16.10 5.65
N ALA A 247 -19.18 16.89 6.00
CA ALA A 247 -19.16 17.77 7.19
C ALA A 247 -19.06 16.99 8.51
N ALA A 248 -19.45 15.70 8.54
CA ALA A 248 -19.37 14.85 9.72
C ALA A 248 -17.97 14.22 9.90
N GLY A 249 -17.10 14.30 8.89
CA GLY A 249 -15.75 13.77 8.94
C GLY A 249 -15.40 12.83 7.80
N VAL A 250 -14.41 11.97 8.05
CA VAL A 250 -13.97 10.96 7.08
C VAL A 250 -14.56 9.61 7.46
N ARG A 251 -15.30 9.02 6.53
CA ARG A 251 -15.83 7.67 6.66
C ARG A 251 -15.20 6.75 5.63
N LEU A 252 -14.96 5.52 6.03
CA LEU A 252 -14.46 4.44 5.18
C LEU A 252 -15.63 3.60 4.72
N ARG A 253 -15.66 3.29 3.44
CA ARG A 253 -16.61 2.38 2.83
C ARG A 253 -16.05 0.97 2.92
N TYR A 254 -16.69 0.13 3.71
CA TYR A 254 -16.40 -1.29 3.88
C TYR A 254 -17.45 -2.10 3.13
N VAL A 255 -17.00 -3.09 2.36
CA VAL A 255 -17.88 -4.00 1.61
C VAL A 255 -17.51 -5.44 1.93
N ARG A 256 -18.50 -6.34 1.84
CA ARG A 256 -18.25 -7.74 2.10
C ARG A 256 -17.37 -8.34 1.01
N HIS A 257 -16.35 -9.03 1.43
CA HIS A 257 -15.47 -9.76 0.52
C HIS A 257 -16.08 -11.13 0.17
N LEU A 258 -16.04 -11.55 -1.08
CA LEU A 258 -16.70 -12.74 -1.59
C LEU A 258 -15.82 -13.99 -1.68
N HIS A 259 -14.53 -13.93 -1.35
CA HIS A 259 -13.70 -15.13 -1.38
C HIS A 259 -14.04 -16.09 -0.24
N HIS A 260 -14.33 -17.34 -0.62
CA HIS A 260 -14.73 -18.41 0.28
C HIS A 260 -13.57 -19.07 1.05
N ASP A 261 -12.32 -18.81 0.67
CA ASP A 261 -11.13 -19.37 1.34
C ASP A 261 -10.69 -18.55 2.55
N ARG A 262 -11.67 -18.02 3.22
CA ARG A 262 -11.51 -17.29 4.46
C ARG A 262 -11.71 -18.20 5.67
N ALA A 263 -10.77 -18.94 5.98
CA ALA A 263 -10.30 -19.05 7.34
C ALA A 263 -9.13 -18.05 7.42
N PRO A 264 -9.12 -17.17 8.38
CA PRO A 264 -8.99 -15.72 8.20
C PRO A 264 -7.93 -15.48 7.16
N TRP A 265 -8.37 -14.87 6.03
CA TRP A 265 -7.51 -14.54 4.86
C TRP A 265 -6.45 -15.55 4.47
#